data_29f57314ccc3c0f4b629ea82f3a7dc37
#
_entry.id   29f57314ccc3c0f4b629ea82f3a7dc37
#
_cell.length_a   1.000
_cell.length_b   1.000
_cell.length_c   1.000
_cell.angle_alpha   90.00
_cell.angle_beta   90.00
_cell.angle_gamma   90.00
#
_symmetry.space_group_name_H-M   'P 1'
#
loop_
_entity.id
_entity.type
_entity.pdbx_description
1 polymer ?
#
loop_
_entity_poly.entity_id
_entity_poly.type
_entity_poly.pdbx_seq_one_letter_code
_entity_poly.pdbx_strand_id
1 'polypeptide(L)'
;VRGGTPDVCWRLMDAQYWGKPRLVQRRKRIFLVADFRGQRSAEILFKPRNMFPIPPPCTDYGLPAAGASRISLDKTRGKIPIIRPFQERRMRSAAKSGNQSAFLASFGRPDEPFPTLLAKAVNMISFWYEGEEKDGVLRNLTPVECERLMGLPEGWTAYGNLGQPIRDNARCKALGNAIALPCADYIMAGIAETIHE
;
A
#
# COMPACT_ATOMS: atom_id res chain seq x y z
N VAL A 1 22.20 -24.06 26.15
CA VAL A 1 21.92 -23.51 24.82
C VAL A 1 23.24 -22.89 24.33
N ARG A 2 23.95 -23.52 23.41
CA ARG A 2 25.14 -22.93 22.78
C ARG A 2 24.61 -21.85 21.81
N GLY A 3 24.78 -20.57 22.17
CA GLY A 3 24.42 -19.44 21.33
C GLY A 3 25.37 -19.34 20.13
N GLY A 4 24.98 -19.94 19.00
CA GLY A 4 25.59 -19.64 17.72
C GLY A 4 25.19 -18.23 17.27
N THR A 5 26.00 -17.58 16.45
CA THR A 5 25.61 -16.34 15.77
C THR A 5 24.41 -16.63 14.86
N PRO A 6 23.31 -15.86 14.96
CA PRO A 6 22.17 -16.07 14.07
C PRO A 6 22.56 -15.80 12.62
N ASP A 7 22.02 -16.60 11.70
CA ASP A 7 22.07 -16.30 10.27
C ASP A 7 21.03 -15.20 9.98
N VAL A 8 21.49 -14.05 9.44
CA VAL A 8 20.64 -12.86 9.26
C VAL A 8 20.72 -12.38 7.83
N CYS A 9 19.57 -12.28 7.18
CA CYS A 9 19.42 -11.64 5.88
C CYS A 9 18.36 -10.53 5.92
N TRP A 10 18.53 -9.55 5.06
CA TRP A 10 17.54 -8.49 4.90
C TRP A 10 17.28 -8.16 3.43
N ARG A 11 16.09 -7.67 3.14
CA ARG A 11 15.66 -7.26 1.80
C ARG A 11 14.77 -6.03 1.86
N LEU A 12 15.01 -5.10 0.94
CA LEU A 12 14.07 -4.01 0.67
C LEU A 12 12.96 -4.52 -0.25
N MET A 13 11.71 -4.47 0.21
CA MET A 13 10.54 -4.82 -0.58
C MET A 13 9.66 -3.60 -0.78
N ASP A 14 9.15 -3.40 -2.00
CA ASP A 14 8.17 -2.37 -2.31
C ASP A 14 6.84 -3.03 -2.67
N ALA A 15 5.80 -2.72 -1.89
CA ALA A 15 4.50 -3.39 -1.97
C ALA A 15 3.87 -3.37 -3.37
N GLN A 16 4.15 -2.34 -4.18
CA GLN A 16 3.61 -2.22 -5.54
C GLN A 16 3.99 -3.39 -6.48
N TYR A 17 5.01 -4.18 -6.12
CA TYR A 17 5.47 -5.32 -6.93
C TYR A 17 4.95 -6.67 -6.42
N TRP A 18 4.16 -6.67 -5.35
CA TRP A 18 3.70 -7.86 -4.65
C TRP A 18 2.18 -8.01 -4.70
N GLY A 19 1.71 -9.28 -4.66
CA GLY A 19 0.30 -9.64 -4.69
C GLY A 19 -0.22 -10.04 -6.06
N LYS A 20 -1.39 -10.70 -6.06
CA LYS A 20 -2.17 -11.05 -7.26
C LYS A 20 -3.65 -10.75 -6.98
N PRO A 21 -4.20 -9.63 -7.47
CA PRO A 21 -3.54 -8.57 -8.27
C PRO A 21 -2.47 -7.82 -7.47
N ARG A 22 -1.56 -7.13 -8.16
CA ARG A 22 -0.52 -6.31 -7.52
C ARG A 22 -1.16 -5.17 -6.76
N LEU A 23 -0.51 -4.82 -5.64
CA LEU A 23 -0.93 -3.65 -4.87
C LEU A 23 -0.60 -2.36 -5.64
N VAL A 24 -1.54 -1.44 -5.62
CA VAL A 24 -1.38 -0.11 -6.23
C VAL A 24 -0.82 0.92 -5.23
N GLN A 25 0.00 0.45 -4.29
CA GLN A 25 0.63 1.30 -3.27
C GLN A 25 2.15 1.21 -3.35
N ARG A 26 2.82 2.35 -3.46
CA ARG A 26 4.26 2.47 -3.30
C ARG A 26 4.59 2.48 -1.82
N ARG A 27 5.09 1.33 -1.29
CA ARG A 27 5.44 1.16 0.12
C ARG A 27 6.72 0.36 0.26
N LYS A 28 7.82 1.07 0.39
CA LYS A 28 9.15 0.47 0.61
C LYS A 28 9.36 0.17 2.09
N ARG A 29 9.73 -1.06 2.42
CA ARG A 29 10.08 -1.50 3.78
C ARG A 29 11.23 -2.47 3.73
N ILE A 30 12.09 -2.40 4.75
CA ILE A 30 13.14 -3.39 4.98
C ILE A 30 12.52 -4.53 5.78
N PHE A 31 12.68 -5.74 5.30
CA PHE A 31 12.34 -6.97 6.00
C PHE A 31 13.64 -7.69 6.36
N LEU A 32 13.72 -8.14 7.60
CA LEU A 32 14.86 -8.86 8.15
C LEU A 32 14.36 -10.21 8.65
N VAL A 33 15.08 -11.26 8.28
CA VAL A 33 14.87 -12.62 8.78
C VAL A 33 16.14 -13.04 9.52
N ALA A 34 15.98 -13.52 10.74
CA ALA A 34 17.05 -14.08 11.57
C ALA A 34 16.74 -15.55 11.89
N ASP A 35 17.59 -16.45 11.44
CA ASP A 35 17.51 -17.88 11.80
C ASP A 35 18.52 -18.17 12.93
N PHE A 36 17.99 -18.53 14.11
CA PHE A 36 18.79 -18.83 15.31
C PHE A 36 19.22 -20.29 15.40
N ARG A 37 18.73 -21.15 14.51
CA ARG A 37 18.97 -22.60 14.55
C ARG A 37 19.60 -23.17 13.30
N GLY A 38 19.59 -22.44 12.19
CA GLY A 38 20.07 -22.89 10.88
C GLY A 38 20.79 -21.79 10.12
N GLN A 39 20.84 -21.92 8.80
CA GLN A 39 21.42 -20.97 7.85
C GLN A 39 20.47 -20.77 6.64
N ARG A 40 19.18 -20.55 6.93
CA ARG A 40 18.11 -20.53 5.93
C ARG A 40 17.51 -19.13 5.70
N SER A 41 18.04 -18.09 6.34
CA SER A 41 17.48 -16.74 6.23
C SER A 41 17.50 -16.23 4.79
N ALA A 42 18.55 -16.53 4.03
CA ALA A 42 18.66 -16.17 2.62
C ALA A 42 17.64 -16.92 1.74
N GLU A 43 17.42 -18.19 2.01
CA GLU A 43 16.45 -19.02 1.30
C GLU A 43 15.03 -18.50 1.50
N ILE A 44 14.66 -18.10 2.72
CA ILE A 44 13.38 -17.52 3.04
C ILE A 44 13.15 -16.21 2.27
N LEU A 45 14.13 -15.32 2.22
CA LEU A 45 13.98 -13.99 1.61
C LEU A 45 14.20 -13.95 0.10
N PHE A 46 14.96 -14.88 -0.47
CA PHE A 46 15.43 -14.81 -1.86
C PHE A 46 15.07 -16.06 -2.66
N LYS A 47 13.90 -16.68 -2.42
CA LYS A 47 13.46 -17.89 -3.12
C LYS A 47 13.60 -17.75 -4.63
N PRO A 48 14.36 -18.64 -5.30
CA PRO A 48 14.58 -18.57 -6.75
C PRO A 48 13.29 -18.70 -7.57
N ARG A 49 12.33 -19.50 -7.11
CA ARG A 49 11.04 -19.75 -7.78
C ARG A 49 10.06 -18.59 -7.74
N ASN A 50 10.29 -17.63 -6.86
CA ASN A 50 9.41 -16.47 -6.63
C ASN A 50 10.11 -15.13 -6.87
N MET A 51 11.29 -15.14 -7.45
CA MET A 51 11.83 -13.93 -8.05
C MET A 51 10.95 -13.62 -9.26
N PHE A 52 9.85 -12.90 -9.00
CA PHE A 52 9.13 -12.29 -10.10
C PHE A 52 10.14 -11.47 -10.89
N PRO A 53 10.26 -11.67 -12.22
CA PRO A 53 11.03 -10.77 -13.03
C PRO A 53 10.58 -9.36 -12.63
N ILE A 54 11.53 -8.43 -12.44
CA ILE A 54 11.19 -7.02 -12.24
C ILE A 54 10.25 -6.69 -13.38
N PRO A 55 8.95 -6.55 -13.15
CA PRO A 55 8.07 -6.31 -14.25
C PRO A 55 8.40 -4.93 -14.80
N PRO A 56 8.26 -4.72 -16.09
CA PRO A 56 8.35 -3.38 -16.66
C PRO A 56 7.48 -2.44 -15.84
N PRO A 57 7.82 -1.15 -15.74
CA PRO A 57 6.97 -0.17 -15.09
C PRO A 57 5.55 -0.39 -15.59
N CYS A 58 4.66 -0.70 -14.67
CA CYS A 58 3.31 -1.14 -15.00
C CYS A 58 2.57 0.03 -15.61
N THR A 59 2.28 -0.04 -16.89
CA THR A 59 1.40 0.92 -17.58
C THR A 59 -0.08 0.70 -17.21
N ASP A 60 -0.40 -0.41 -16.51
CA ASP A 60 -1.76 -0.82 -16.15
C ASP A 60 -2.22 -0.36 -14.75
N TYR A 61 -1.61 0.65 -14.18
CA TYR A 61 -2.03 1.18 -12.86
C TYR A 61 -3.43 1.79 -12.82
N GLY A 62 -4.00 2.14 -13.97
CA GLY A 62 -5.30 2.80 -14.04
C GLY A 62 -6.50 1.95 -13.61
N LEU A 63 -6.46 0.63 -13.84
CA LEU A 63 -7.59 -0.26 -13.60
C LEU A 63 -7.75 -0.72 -12.13
N PRO A 64 -6.70 -1.16 -11.42
CA PRO A 64 -6.85 -1.61 -10.03
C PRO A 64 -7.10 -0.45 -9.05
N ALA A 65 -6.45 0.70 -9.24
CA ALA A 65 -6.69 1.87 -8.39
C ALA A 65 -8.11 2.40 -8.59
N ALA A 66 -8.56 2.50 -9.84
CA ALA A 66 -9.95 2.82 -10.15
C ALA A 66 -10.92 1.77 -9.61
N GLY A 67 -10.55 0.48 -9.63
CA GLY A 67 -11.33 -0.61 -9.05
C GLY A 67 -11.46 -0.53 -7.53
N ALA A 68 -10.38 -0.19 -6.83
CA ALA A 68 -10.39 -0.02 -5.38
C ALA A 68 -11.27 1.16 -4.94
N SER A 69 -11.32 2.23 -5.74
CA SER A 69 -12.10 3.44 -5.44
C SER A 69 -13.52 3.42 -6.01
N ARG A 70 -13.79 2.57 -7.02
CA ARG A 70 -15.11 2.50 -7.69
C ARG A 70 -16.28 2.17 -6.77
N ILE A 71 -16.04 1.55 -5.64
CA ILE A 71 -17.13 1.12 -4.74
C ILE A 71 -17.64 2.26 -3.85
N SER A 72 -16.81 3.28 -3.59
CA SER A 72 -17.20 4.46 -2.81
C SER A 72 -17.73 5.62 -3.66
N LEU A 73 -17.65 5.51 -4.97
CA LEU A 73 -18.13 6.56 -5.89
C LEU A 73 -19.51 6.22 -6.41
N ASP A 74 -20.37 7.21 -6.41
CA ASP A 74 -21.75 7.12 -6.81
C ASP A 74 -21.91 6.45 -8.19
N LYS A 75 -22.53 5.28 -8.22
CA LYS A 75 -22.79 4.51 -9.44
C LYS A 75 -23.83 5.20 -10.36
N THR A 76 -24.43 6.30 -9.92
CA THR A 76 -25.59 6.92 -10.61
C THR A 76 -25.21 7.62 -11.91
N ARG A 77 -23.93 7.98 -12.12
CA ARG A 77 -23.51 8.75 -13.30
C ARG A 77 -23.04 7.93 -14.50
N GLY A 78 -22.84 6.62 -14.37
CA GLY A 78 -22.36 5.77 -15.48
C GLY A 78 -20.96 6.11 -16.05
N LYS A 79 -20.32 7.17 -15.56
CA LYS A 79 -18.99 7.62 -15.98
C LYS A 79 -17.91 7.03 -15.07
N ILE A 80 -16.75 6.73 -15.65
CA ILE A 80 -15.58 6.26 -14.91
C ILE A 80 -14.84 7.47 -14.34
N PRO A 81 -14.64 7.57 -13.01
CA PRO A 81 -13.88 8.66 -12.43
C PRO A 81 -12.38 8.51 -12.71
N ILE A 82 -11.74 9.63 -13.00
CA ILE A 82 -10.28 9.73 -13.04
C ILE A 82 -9.79 10.03 -11.63
N ILE A 83 -8.94 9.17 -11.08
CA ILE A 83 -8.49 9.24 -9.70
C ILE A 83 -7.00 9.55 -9.65
N ARG A 84 -6.61 10.50 -8.81
CA ARG A 84 -5.20 10.82 -8.53
C ARG A 84 -4.90 10.71 -7.04
N PRO A 85 -3.77 10.12 -6.66
CA PRO A 85 -3.30 10.20 -5.29
C PRO A 85 -2.92 11.64 -4.96
N PHE A 86 -3.23 12.08 -3.73
CA PHE A 86 -2.87 13.41 -3.25
C PHE A 86 -1.91 13.32 -2.07
N GLN A 87 -0.85 14.14 -2.08
CA GLN A 87 0.16 14.16 -1.05
C GLN A 87 0.14 15.48 -0.27
N GLU A 88 -0.57 15.51 0.85
CA GLU A 88 -0.66 16.67 1.73
C GLU A 88 0.72 17.21 2.17
N ARG A 89 1.68 16.32 2.41
CA ARG A 89 3.05 16.72 2.80
C ARG A 89 3.74 17.56 1.72
N ARG A 90 3.56 17.21 0.44
CA ARG A 90 4.11 17.99 -0.68
C ARG A 90 3.40 19.33 -0.78
N MET A 91 2.09 19.38 -0.59
CA MET A 91 1.31 20.61 -0.58
C MET A 91 1.78 21.56 0.51
N ARG A 92 1.97 21.08 1.75
CA ARG A 92 2.47 21.90 2.86
C ARG A 92 3.87 22.46 2.60
N SER A 93 4.75 21.70 1.98
CA SER A 93 6.08 22.15 1.56
C SER A 93 5.99 23.21 0.47
N ALA A 94 5.12 23.01 -0.52
CA ALA A 94 4.88 23.97 -1.61
C ALA A 94 4.29 25.28 -1.10
N ALA A 95 3.33 25.21 -0.18
CA ALA A 95 2.73 26.39 0.45
C ALA A 95 3.76 27.23 1.22
N LYS A 96 4.70 26.58 1.92
CA LYS A 96 5.79 27.28 2.63
C LYS A 96 6.79 27.95 1.70
N SER A 97 7.04 27.37 0.53
CA SER A 97 7.98 27.92 -0.46
C SER A 97 7.35 28.90 -1.45
N GLY A 98 6.02 29.10 -1.42
CA GLY A 98 5.30 29.90 -2.41
C GLY A 98 5.36 29.34 -3.85
N ASN A 99 5.79 28.09 -4.03
CA ASN A 99 6.03 27.50 -5.33
C ASN A 99 4.76 26.82 -5.88
N GLN A 100 4.11 27.47 -6.84
CA GLN A 100 2.89 26.97 -7.48
C GLN A 100 3.09 25.66 -8.25
N SER A 101 4.26 25.49 -8.89
CA SER A 101 4.58 24.21 -9.58
C SER A 101 4.71 23.05 -8.61
N ALA A 102 5.25 23.28 -7.41
CA ALA A 102 5.34 22.28 -6.35
C ALA A 102 3.95 21.96 -5.77
N PHE A 103 3.02 22.92 -5.76
CA PHE A 103 1.63 22.66 -5.38
C PHE A 103 0.95 21.71 -6.38
N LEU A 104 1.06 21.97 -7.67
CA LEU A 104 0.52 21.10 -8.72
C LEU A 104 1.15 19.70 -8.68
N ALA A 105 2.43 19.59 -8.36
CA ALA A 105 3.12 18.31 -8.15
C ALA A 105 2.62 17.52 -6.92
N SER A 106 1.77 18.11 -6.07
CA SER A 106 1.13 17.38 -4.96
C SER A 106 0.05 16.42 -5.44
N PHE A 107 -0.50 16.65 -6.63
CA PHE A 107 -1.39 15.73 -7.32
C PHE A 107 -0.55 14.77 -8.14
N GLY A 108 -0.64 13.47 -7.81
CA GLY A 108 -0.02 12.42 -8.63
C GLY A 108 -0.68 12.30 -10.00
N ARG A 109 -0.14 11.44 -10.85
CA ARG A 109 -0.77 11.10 -12.13
C ARG A 109 -1.87 10.07 -11.92
N PRO A 110 -2.87 9.96 -12.81
CA PRO A 110 -3.93 8.95 -12.72
C PRO A 110 -3.43 7.51 -12.70
N ASP A 111 -2.28 7.28 -13.31
CA ASP A 111 -1.59 6.00 -13.49
C ASP A 111 -0.52 5.74 -12.42
N GLU A 112 -0.26 6.68 -11.53
CA GLU A 112 0.72 6.49 -10.46
C GLU A 112 0.17 5.61 -9.33
N PRO A 113 1.03 4.72 -8.78
CA PRO A 113 0.66 3.98 -7.57
C PRO A 113 0.50 4.95 -6.39
N PHE A 114 -0.42 4.62 -5.51
CA PHE A 114 -0.67 5.39 -4.30
C PHE A 114 0.63 5.53 -3.49
N PRO A 115 0.89 6.72 -2.89
CA PRO A 115 2.00 6.88 -1.96
C PRO A 115 1.78 6.01 -0.71
N THR A 116 2.85 5.81 0.06
CA THR A 116 2.77 5.09 1.34
C THR A 116 1.70 5.70 2.24
N LEU A 117 0.76 4.87 2.71
CA LEU A 117 -0.19 5.26 3.76
C LEU A 117 0.56 5.66 5.02
N LEU A 118 0.19 6.80 5.58
CA LEU A 118 0.81 7.36 6.78
C LEU A 118 -0.15 7.29 7.96
N ALA A 119 0.35 6.84 9.12
CA ALA A 119 -0.45 6.73 10.34
C ALA A 119 -0.79 8.09 10.98
N LYS A 120 0.03 9.12 10.73
CA LYS A 120 -0.09 10.45 11.33
C LYS A 120 -0.47 11.55 10.35
N ALA A 121 -0.72 11.22 9.10
CA ALA A 121 -1.08 12.18 8.06
C ALA A 121 -2.38 11.77 7.39
N VAL A 122 -3.03 12.76 6.81
CA VAL A 122 -4.25 12.56 6.05
C VAL A 122 -3.87 11.94 4.71
N ASN A 123 -4.41 10.76 4.44
CA ASN A 123 -4.28 10.09 3.16
C ASN A 123 -5.47 10.48 2.29
N MET A 124 -5.23 11.18 1.20
CA MET A 124 -6.28 11.79 0.39
C MET A 124 -6.19 11.34 -1.06
N ILE A 125 -7.34 11.40 -1.73
CA ILE A 125 -7.46 11.27 -3.18
C ILE A 125 -8.15 12.50 -3.75
N SER A 126 -7.80 12.85 -4.97
CA SER A 126 -8.62 13.72 -5.81
C SER A 126 -9.20 12.90 -6.95
N PHE A 127 -10.42 13.19 -7.32
CA PHE A 127 -11.07 12.55 -8.45
C PHE A 127 -12.03 13.51 -9.15
N TRP A 128 -12.24 13.29 -10.44
CA TRP A 128 -13.21 13.99 -11.28
C TRP A 128 -13.68 13.03 -12.37
N TYR A 129 -14.74 13.42 -13.05
CA TYR A 129 -15.20 12.69 -14.22
C TYR A 129 -14.64 13.33 -15.49
N GLU A 130 -14.41 12.53 -16.51
CA GLU A 130 -13.92 13.02 -17.80
C GLU A 130 -14.82 14.13 -18.35
N GLY A 131 -14.23 15.27 -18.72
CA GLY A 131 -14.94 16.49 -19.15
C GLY A 131 -15.44 17.38 -17.99
N GLU A 132 -15.23 16.98 -16.73
CA GLU A 132 -15.68 17.71 -15.52
C GLU A 132 -14.47 18.05 -14.60
N GLU A 133 -13.31 18.40 -15.18
CA GLU A 133 -12.07 18.63 -14.41
C GLU A 133 -12.19 19.79 -13.41
N LYS A 134 -13.10 20.74 -13.65
CA LYS A 134 -13.34 21.89 -12.76
C LYS A 134 -14.10 21.49 -11.50
N ASP A 135 -14.87 20.39 -11.55
CA ASP A 135 -15.70 19.90 -10.46
C ASP A 135 -15.02 18.78 -9.65
N GLY A 136 -13.70 18.74 -9.70
CA GLY A 136 -12.90 17.74 -9.00
C GLY A 136 -13.10 17.78 -7.49
N VAL A 137 -13.26 16.59 -6.90
CA VAL A 137 -13.45 16.42 -5.45
C VAL A 137 -12.15 15.96 -4.81
N LEU A 138 -11.79 16.58 -3.69
CA LEU A 138 -10.68 16.15 -2.83
C LEU A 138 -11.26 15.59 -1.53
N ARG A 139 -10.95 14.32 -1.18
CA ARG A 139 -11.42 13.70 0.05
C ARG A 139 -10.39 12.75 0.67
N ASN A 140 -10.61 12.42 1.92
CA ASN A 140 -9.84 11.39 2.60
C ASN A 140 -10.16 10.00 2.03
N LEU A 141 -9.16 9.11 2.11
CA LEU A 141 -9.40 7.69 1.91
C LEU A 141 -10.30 7.14 3.02
N THR A 142 -11.23 6.29 2.64
CA THR A 142 -12.00 5.48 3.59
C THR A 142 -11.14 4.36 4.18
N PRO A 143 -11.44 3.82 5.36
CA PRO A 143 -10.72 2.68 5.91
C PRO A 143 -10.71 1.46 4.98
N VAL A 144 -11.81 1.19 4.28
CA VAL A 144 -11.92 0.09 3.32
C VAL A 144 -10.95 0.29 2.13
N GLU A 145 -10.83 1.50 1.62
CA GLU A 145 -9.85 1.83 0.57
C GLU A 145 -8.41 1.65 1.08
N CYS A 146 -8.15 2.02 2.34
CA CYS A 146 -6.85 1.78 2.97
C CYS A 146 -6.56 0.27 3.15
N GLU A 147 -7.56 -0.54 3.53
CA GLU A 147 -7.45 -2.00 3.62
C GLU A 147 -7.06 -2.61 2.27
N ARG A 148 -7.74 -2.20 1.19
CA ARG A 148 -7.44 -2.66 -0.18
C ARG A 148 -6.03 -2.29 -0.61
N LEU A 149 -5.58 -1.05 -0.32
CA LEU A 149 -4.21 -0.62 -0.61
C LEU A 149 -3.16 -1.45 0.13
N MET A 150 -3.51 -2.02 1.28
CA MET A 150 -2.65 -2.91 2.07
C MET A 150 -2.79 -4.39 1.70
N GLY A 151 -3.73 -4.74 0.81
CA GLY A 151 -4.02 -6.11 0.42
C GLY A 151 -4.83 -6.89 1.46
N LEU A 152 -5.48 -6.20 2.38
CA LEU A 152 -6.33 -6.79 3.40
C LEU A 152 -7.77 -6.98 2.88
N PRO A 153 -8.51 -7.97 3.38
CA PRO A 153 -9.94 -8.10 3.13
C PRO A 153 -10.71 -6.86 3.60
N GLU A 154 -11.80 -6.55 2.92
CA GLU A 154 -12.67 -5.45 3.31
C GLU A 154 -13.28 -5.68 4.69
N GLY A 155 -13.26 -4.64 5.51
CA GLY A 155 -13.78 -4.71 6.88
C GLY A 155 -12.84 -5.38 7.88
N TRP A 156 -11.63 -5.79 7.48
CA TRP A 156 -10.66 -6.43 8.36
C TRP A 156 -10.42 -5.67 9.67
N THR A 157 -10.40 -4.35 9.59
CA THR A 157 -10.18 -3.48 10.76
C THR A 157 -11.49 -2.92 11.34
N ALA A 158 -12.66 -3.41 10.91
CA ALA A 158 -13.93 -2.82 11.30
C ALA A 158 -14.26 -3.02 12.79
N TYR A 159 -13.83 -4.16 13.36
CA TYR A 159 -14.18 -4.55 14.72
C TYR A 159 -12.92 -4.87 15.55
N GLY A 160 -12.98 -4.57 16.83
CA GLY A 160 -11.97 -4.96 17.82
C GLY A 160 -12.17 -6.39 18.33
N ASN A 161 -11.28 -6.81 19.22
CA ASN A 161 -11.27 -8.18 19.77
C ASN A 161 -12.54 -8.57 20.57
N LEU A 162 -13.27 -7.59 21.07
CA LEU A 162 -14.55 -7.80 21.77
C LEU A 162 -15.77 -7.53 20.89
N GLY A 163 -15.60 -7.43 19.57
CA GLY A 163 -16.68 -7.16 18.63
C GLY A 163 -17.16 -5.70 18.58
N GLN A 164 -16.51 -4.78 19.30
CA GLN A 164 -16.88 -3.37 19.25
C GLN A 164 -16.39 -2.73 17.93
N PRO A 165 -17.17 -1.83 17.30
CA PRO A 165 -16.76 -1.14 16.10
C PRO A 165 -15.58 -0.20 16.36
N ILE A 166 -14.60 -0.19 15.46
CA ILE A 166 -13.43 0.68 15.54
C ILE A 166 -13.68 1.95 14.71
N ARG A 167 -13.37 3.12 15.29
CA ARG A 167 -13.51 4.42 14.63
C ARG A 167 -12.57 4.52 13.41
N ASP A 168 -13.01 5.14 12.35
CA ASP A 168 -12.29 5.26 11.08
C ASP A 168 -10.86 5.80 11.23
N ASN A 169 -10.67 6.83 12.05
CA ASN A 169 -9.33 7.38 12.30
C ASN A 169 -8.38 6.35 12.94
N ALA A 170 -8.88 5.51 13.85
CA ALA A 170 -8.08 4.46 14.48
C ALA A 170 -7.74 3.36 13.46
N ARG A 171 -8.69 2.97 12.61
CA ARG A 171 -8.50 2.03 11.50
C ARG A 171 -7.41 2.54 10.54
N CYS A 172 -7.56 3.77 10.03
CA CYS A 172 -6.58 4.38 9.12
C CYS A 172 -5.19 4.48 9.76
N LYS A 173 -5.10 4.81 11.07
CA LYS A 173 -3.83 4.86 11.80
C LYS A 173 -3.20 3.47 11.90
N ALA A 174 -3.97 2.44 12.21
CA ALA A 174 -3.49 1.05 12.27
C ALA A 174 -2.95 0.61 10.90
N LEU A 175 -3.71 0.85 9.82
CA LEU A 175 -3.33 0.52 8.46
C LEU A 175 -2.06 1.28 7.99
N GLY A 176 -1.92 2.55 8.40
CA GLY A 176 -0.70 3.32 8.13
C GLY A 176 0.55 2.75 8.81
N ASN A 177 0.40 2.07 9.96
CA ASN A 177 1.49 1.39 10.66
C ASN A 177 1.68 -0.07 10.22
N ALA A 178 0.71 -0.68 9.56
CA ALA A 178 0.72 -2.09 9.19
C ALA A 178 1.74 -2.42 8.09
N ILE A 179 1.95 -3.71 7.87
CA ILE A 179 2.72 -4.28 6.77
C ILE A 179 1.74 -4.60 5.63
N ALA A 180 2.15 -4.38 4.38
CA ALA A 180 1.39 -4.84 3.23
C ALA A 180 1.30 -6.37 3.23
N LEU A 181 0.08 -6.91 3.22
CA LEU A 181 -0.18 -8.34 3.39
C LEU A 181 0.60 -9.23 2.41
N PRO A 182 0.66 -8.95 1.10
CA PRO A 182 1.40 -9.81 0.17
C PRO A 182 2.90 -9.90 0.45
N CYS A 183 3.49 -8.86 1.06
CA CYS A 183 4.89 -8.91 1.47
C CYS A 183 5.08 -9.81 2.70
N ALA A 184 4.14 -9.76 3.65
CA ALA A 184 4.16 -10.63 4.82
C ALA A 184 3.93 -12.09 4.42
N ASP A 185 2.93 -12.36 3.56
CA ASP A 185 2.60 -13.70 3.06
C ASP A 185 3.80 -14.36 2.38
N TYR A 186 4.55 -13.61 1.57
CA TYR A 186 5.74 -14.12 0.93
C TYR A 186 6.78 -14.62 1.94
N ILE A 187 7.03 -13.85 3.00
CA ILE A 187 8.00 -14.21 4.03
C ILE A 187 7.49 -15.39 4.87
N MET A 188 6.21 -15.34 5.27
CA MET A 188 5.60 -16.41 6.07
C MET A 188 5.55 -17.74 5.31
N ALA A 189 5.23 -17.72 4.02
CA ALA A 189 5.33 -18.90 3.16
C ALA A 189 6.77 -19.44 3.10
N GLY A 190 7.77 -18.52 3.04
CA GLY A 190 9.17 -18.89 3.09
C GLY A 190 9.57 -19.61 4.38
N ILE A 191 9.11 -19.07 5.50
CA ILE A 191 9.35 -19.68 6.80
C ILE A 191 8.68 -21.06 6.88
N ALA A 192 7.41 -21.16 6.47
CA ALA A 192 6.65 -22.40 6.52
C ALA A 192 7.31 -23.53 5.71
N GLU A 193 7.78 -23.23 4.50
CA GLU A 193 8.47 -24.22 3.65
C GLU A 193 9.79 -24.71 4.29
N THR A 194 10.56 -23.82 4.91
CA THR A 194 11.84 -24.19 5.53
C THR A 194 11.70 -24.92 6.87
N ILE A 195 10.54 -24.89 7.52
CA ILE A 195 10.30 -25.62 8.77
C ILE A 195 9.92 -27.10 8.50
N HIS A 196 9.35 -27.38 7.35
CA HIS A 196 8.85 -28.72 6.98
C HIS A 196 9.93 -29.57 6.26
N GLU A 197 11.10 -29.02 5.95
CA GLU A 197 12.29 -29.73 5.51
C GLU A 197 13.22 -30.08 6.69
#